data_89632fe7219d44cdbf2c6e4ea150b8f8
#
_entry.id   89632fe7219d44cdbf2c6e4ea150b8f8
#
_cell.length_a   1.000
_cell.length_b   1.000
_cell.length_c   1.000
_cell.angle_alpha   90.00
_cell.angle_beta   90.00
_cell.angle_gamma   90.00
#
_symmetry.space_group_name_H-M   'P 1'
#
loop_
_entity.id
_entity.type
_entity.pdbx_description
1 polymer ?
#
loop_
_entity_poly.entity_id
_entity_poly.type
_entity_poly.pdbx_seq_one_letter_code
_entity_poly.pdbx_strand_id
1 'polypeptide(L)'
;HERILENKQIIIINSYGVLSNYFKYANSVFIGKSTIEKLKNVGGQNPIDAAKLGCKIYHGPYVYNFKEIYQILEKNNVAKKIHTSTELAEYLIQDLRNSVKKDNKISLFINDLGKKTLADTMKNINNFLLNEIK
;
A
#
# COMPACT_ATOMS: atom_id res chain seq x y z
N HIS A 1 9.80 -22.77 -1.45
CA HIS A 1 10.05 -21.32 -1.38
C HIS A 1 10.36 -20.83 0.05
N GLU A 2 9.83 -21.45 1.10
CA GLU A 2 10.08 -21.03 2.50
C GLU A 2 11.53 -21.16 2.93
N ARG A 3 12.24 -22.19 2.50
CA ARG A 3 13.66 -22.44 2.87
C ARG A 3 14.65 -21.38 2.34
N ILE A 4 14.29 -20.58 1.34
CA ILE A 4 15.18 -19.56 0.75
C ILE A 4 15.35 -18.36 1.71
N LEU A 5 14.41 -18.14 2.61
CA LEU A 5 14.38 -16.99 3.53
C LEU A 5 15.10 -17.24 4.85
N GLU A 6 15.40 -18.51 5.16
CA GLU A 6 16.05 -18.88 6.41
C GLU A 6 17.48 -18.32 6.48
N ASN A 7 17.81 -17.67 7.60
CA ASN A 7 19.16 -17.15 7.92
C ASN A 7 19.67 -16.03 6.98
N LYS A 8 18.80 -15.34 6.25
CA LYS A 8 19.20 -14.18 5.43
C LYS A 8 18.74 -12.88 6.10
N GLN A 9 19.67 -11.93 6.24
CA GLN A 9 19.37 -10.59 6.74
C GLN A 9 18.78 -9.69 5.65
N ILE A 10 19.21 -9.87 4.40
CA ILE A 10 18.79 -9.10 3.24
C ILE A 10 18.52 -10.05 2.08
N ILE A 11 17.38 -9.87 1.41
CA ILE A 11 17.00 -10.62 0.22
C ILE A 11 16.63 -9.63 -0.87
N ILE A 12 17.28 -9.74 -2.02
CA ILE A 12 16.97 -8.95 -3.20
C ILE A 12 16.11 -9.80 -4.13
N ILE A 13 14.92 -9.26 -4.46
CA ILE A 13 13.97 -9.93 -5.35
C ILE A 13 14.02 -9.22 -6.70
N ASN A 14 14.52 -9.92 -7.71
CA ASN A 14 14.58 -9.45 -9.08
C ASN A 14 13.55 -10.20 -9.94
N SER A 15 12.25 -9.99 -9.65
CA SER A 15 11.16 -10.64 -10.35
C SER A 15 9.95 -9.71 -10.40
N TYR A 16 9.23 -9.70 -11.52
CA TYR A 16 8.00 -8.92 -11.68
C TYR A 16 6.78 -9.74 -11.24
N GLY A 17 5.75 -9.04 -10.70
CA GLY A 17 4.43 -9.65 -10.37
C GLY A 17 4.39 -10.52 -9.12
N VAL A 18 5.47 -10.60 -8.33
CA VAL A 18 5.58 -11.50 -7.18
C VAL A 18 5.43 -10.81 -5.81
N LEU A 19 5.31 -9.49 -5.77
CA LEU A 19 5.31 -8.70 -4.51
C LEU A 19 4.24 -9.13 -3.52
N SER A 20 3.04 -9.44 -3.98
CA SER A 20 1.94 -9.88 -3.12
C SER A 20 2.26 -11.15 -2.34
N ASN A 21 3.13 -12.02 -2.88
CA ASN A 21 3.57 -13.22 -2.18
C ASN A 21 4.47 -12.89 -0.98
N TYR A 22 5.26 -11.82 -1.08
CA TYR A 22 6.13 -11.37 0.01
C TYR A 22 5.37 -10.55 1.06
N PHE A 23 4.39 -9.75 0.65
CA PHE A 23 3.53 -8.99 1.58
C PHE A 23 2.77 -9.89 2.56
N LYS A 24 2.49 -11.15 2.20
CA LYS A 24 1.90 -12.12 3.13
C LYS A 24 2.75 -12.36 4.37
N TYR A 25 4.06 -12.26 4.25
CA TYR A 25 5.03 -12.50 5.31
C TYR A 25 5.59 -11.21 5.92
N ALA A 26 5.40 -10.06 5.27
CA ALA A 26 5.88 -8.78 5.75
C ALA A 26 4.95 -8.20 6.84
N ASN A 27 5.52 -7.70 7.94
CA ASN A 27 4.79 -6.93 8.94
C ASN A 27 4.70 -5.46 8.51
N SER A 28 5.79 -4.91 7.99
CA SER A 28 5.91 -3.53 7.55
C SER A 28 6.47 -3.45 6.15
N VAL A 29 6.00 -2.47 5.38
CA VAL A 29 6.41 -2.22 3.99
C VAL A 29 6.72 -0.75 3.80
N PHE A 30 7.89 -0.45 3.29
CA PHE A 30 8.20 0.89 2.80
C PHE A 30 7.92 0.98 1.30
N ILE A 31 7.08 1.91 0.91
CA ILE A 31 6.70 2.10 -0.50
C ILE A 31 7.65 3.09 -1.17
N GLY A 32 8.42 2.61 -2.12
CA GLY A 32 9.44 3.38 -2.86
C GLY A 32 8.88 4.47 -3.77
N LYS A 33 9.77 5.24 -4.38
CA LYS A 33 9.49 6.44 -5.21
C LYS A 33 8.80 7.58 -4.47
N SER A 34 8.50 7.44 -3.20
CA SER A 34 7.74 8.41 -2.42
C SER A 34 8.63 9.43 -1.68
N THR A 35 9.95 9.24 -1.66
CA THR A 35 10.93 10.14 -1.03
C THR A 35 11.79 10.91 -2.02
N ILE A 36 11.65 10.67 -3.31
CA ILE A 36 12.48 11.26 -4.35
C ILE A 36 11.80 12.52 -4.87
N GLU A 37 12.34 13.68 -4.54
CA GLU A 37 11.76 14.98 -4.92
C GLU A 37 11.59 15.15 -6.44
N LYS A 38 12.53 14.68 -7.23
CA LYS A 38 12.44 14.70 -8.70
C LYS A 38 11.22 13.96 -9.25
N LEU A 39 10.64 13.06 -8.46
CA LEU A 39 9.45 12.26 -8.81
C LEU A 39 8.17 12.80 -8.17
N LYS A 40 8.16 14.01 -7.58
CA LYS A 40 7.02 14.54 -6.83
C LYS A 40 5.69 14.53 -7.57
N ASN A 41 5.71 14.71 -8.90
CA ASN A 41 4.50 14.77 -9.74
C ASN A 41 4.08 13.40 -10.31
N VAL A 42 4.89 12.36 -10.11
CA VAL A 42 4.63 11.00 -10.60
C VAL A 42 4.97 9.96 -9.53
N GLY A 43 5.26 10.41 -8.32
CA GLY A 43 5.74 9.59 -7.23
C GLY A 43 4.67 8.73 -6.57
N GLY A 44 5.16 7.80 -5.77
CA GLY A 44 4.36 6.81 -5.07
C GLY A 44 4.06 5.56 -5.92
N GLN A 45 4.00 4.45 -5.25
CA GLN A 45 3.52 3.18 -5.78
C GLN A 45 2.18 2.86 -5.14
N ASN A 46 1.43 1.95 -5.73
CA ASN A 46 0.12 1.53 -5.21
C ASN A 46 0.27 0.81 -3.85
N PRO A 47 -0.30 1.32 -2.76
CA PRO A 47 -0.21 0.69 -1.45
C PRO A 47 -1.29 -0.36 -1.17
N ILE A 48 -2.26 -0.53 -2.08
CA ILE A 48 -3.49 -1.30 -1.82
C ILE A 48 -3.19 -2.76 -1.50
N ASP A 49 -2.30 -3.40 -2.25
CA ASP A 49 -2.01 -4.84 -2.04
C ASP A 49 -1.34 -5.09 -0.70
N ALA A 50 -0.40 -4.22 -0.30
CA ALA A 50 0.21 -4.30 1.02
C ALA A 50 -0.81 -4.07 2.14
N ALA A 51 -1.69 -3.08 1.98
CA ALA A 51 -2.75 -2.78 2.94
C ALA A 51 -3.77 -3.92 3.07
N LYS A 52 -4.21 -4.52 1.95
CA LYS A 52 -5.11 -5.69 1.95
C LYS A 52 -4.52 -6.89 2.69
N LEU A 53 -3.22 -7.05 2.64
CA LEU A 53 -2.51 -8.14 3.32
C LEU A 53 -2.12 -7.80 4.77
N GLY A 54 -2.62 -6.67 5.29
CA GLY A 54 -2.46 -6.26 6.69
C GLY A 54 -1.06 -5.77 7.02
N CYS A 55 -0.28 -5.32 6.03
CA CYS A 55 1.01 -4.71 6.29
C CYS A 55 0.84 -3.28 6.80
N LYS A 56 1.68 -2.89 7.74
CA LYS A 56 1.87 -1.49 8.08
C LYS A 56 2.71 -0.81 7.01
N ILE A 57 2.25 0.35 6.53
CA ILE A 57 2.83 0.99 5.36
C ILE A 57 3.55 2.26 5.77
N TYR A 58 4.80 2.41 5.30
CA TYR A 58 5.58 3.63 5.40
C TYR A 58 5.80 4.22 4.01
N HIS A 59 5.69 5.54 3.88
CA HIS A 59 5.90 6.24 2.62
C HIS A 59 6.44 7.64 2.86
N GLY A 60 7.11 8.20 1.86
CA GLY A 60 7.54 9.59 1.84
C GLY A 60 6.42 10.57 1.45
N PRO A 61 6.74 11.87 1.33
CA PRO A 61 5.75 12.92 1.02
C PRO A 61 5.22 12.89 -0.42
N TYR A 62 5.92 12.22 -1.35
CA TYR A 62 5.62 12.29 -2.78
C TYR A 62 4.80 11.09 -3.23
N VAL A 63 3.47 11.18 -3.11
CA VAL A 63 2.51 10.10 -3.41
C VAL A 63 1.41 10.58 -4.37
N TYR A 64 1.76 11.44 -5.31
CA TYR A 64 0.84 12.15 -6.20
C TYR A 64 -0.20 11.25 -6.86
N ASN A 65 0.22 10.12 -7.45
CA ASN A 65 -0.67 9.22 -8.18
C ASN A 65 -1.69 8.48 -7.28
N PHE A 66 -1.44 8.44 -5.97
CA PHE A 66 -2.26 7.68 -5.02
C PHE A 66 -2.62 8.50 -3.78
N LYS A 67 -2.62 9.84 -3.90
CA LYS A 67 -2.78 10.76 -2.77
C LYS A 67 -4.01 10.45 -1.91
N GLU A 68 -5.16 10.25 -2.54
CA GLU A 68 -6.42 9.96 -1.83
C GLU A 68 -6.35 8.63 -1.07
N ILE A 69 -5.77 7.60 -1.69
CA ILE A 69 -5.60 6.29 -1.04
C ILE A 69 -4.68 6.40 0.18
N TYR A 70 -3.55 7.09 0.05
CA TYR A 70 -2.67 7.30 1.19
C TYR A 70 -3.34 8.08 2.32
N GLN A 71 -4.10 9.12 2.02
CA GLN A 71 -4.87 9.87 3.03
C GLN A 71 -5.86 8.97 3.79
N ILE A 72 -6.55 8.09 3.07
CA ILE A 72 -7.46 7.12 3.68
C ILE A 72 -6.70 6.15 4.58
N LEU A 73 -5.58 5.61 4.13
CA LEU A 73 -4.77 4.67 4.89
C LEU A 73 -4.11 5.34 6.12
N GLU A 74 -3.65 6.58 6.01
CA GLU A 74 -3.13 7.38 7.13
C GLU A 74 -4.22 7.62 8.19
N LYS A 75 -5.42 8.03 7.77
CA LYS A 75 -6.56 8.24 8.67
C LYS A 75 -6.96 6.99 9.46
N ASN A 76 -6.74 5.82 8.87
CA ASN A 76 -7.03 4.53 9.51
C ASN A 76 -5.79 3.92 10.21
N ASN A 77 -4.70 4.66 10.38
CA ASN A 77 -3.45 4.22 11.01
C ASN A 77 -2.78 3.00 10.32
N VAL A 78 -3.06 2.78 9.04
CA VAL A 78 -2.44 1.71 8.22
C VAL A 78 -1.19 2.19 7.54
N ALA A 79 -1.19 3.45 7.08
CA ALA A 79 -0.02 4.09 6.50
C ALA A 79 0.48 5.22 7.39
N LYS A 80 1.79 5.44 7.33
CA LYS A 80 2.47 6.52 8.04
C LYS A 80 3.47 7.20 7.12
N LYS A 81 3.34 8.53 7.02
CA LYS A 81 4.30 9.35 6.29
C LYS A 81 5.59 9.49 7.10
N ILE A 82 6.73 9.36 6.43
CA ILE A 82 8.06 9.59 6.97
C ILE A 82 8.78 10.68 6.18
N HIS A 83 9.67 11.39 6.83
CA HIS A 83 10.44 12.45 6.21
C HIS A 83 11.94 12.13 6.14
N THR A 84 12.42 11.26 7.01
CA THR A 84 13.84 10.89 7.09
C THR A 84 14.04 9.39 7.17
N SER A 85 15.21 8.92 6.77
CA SER A 85 15.62 7.52 6.95
C SER A 85 15.72 7.10 8.41
N THR A 86 16.12 8.03 9.28
CA THR A 86 16.18 7.79 10.74
C THR A 86 14.80 7.51 11.30
N GLU A 87 13.82 8.34 10.95
CA GLU A 87 12.43 8.14 11.36
C GLU A 87 11.87 6.79 10.88
N LEU A 88 12.16 6.40 9.63
CA LEU A 88 11.79 5.08 9.12
C LEU A 88 12.42 3.96 9.93
N ALA A 89 13.72 4.06 10.23
CA ALA A 89 14.45 3.05 11.00
C ALA A 89 13.87 2.87 12.39
N GLU A 90 13.55 3.98 13.08
CA GLU A 90 12.93 3.94 14.42
C GLU A 90 11.58 3.19 14.41
N TYR A 91 10.72 3.49 13.43
CA TYR A 91 9.44 2.80 13.29
C TYR A 91 9.58 1.32 12.96
N LEU A 92 10.50 0.96 12.06
CA LEU A 92 10.73 -0.44 11.72
C LEU A 92 11.28 -1.22 12.93
N ILE A 93 12.17 -0.63 13.74
CA ILE A 93 12.66 -1.23 14.99
C ILE A 93 11.51 -1.45 15.98
N GLN A 94 10.61 -0.49 16.12
CA GLN A 94 9.41 -0.63 16.97
C GLN A 94 8.50 -1.76 16.48
N ASP A 95 8.27 -1.86 15.18
CA ASP A 95 7.44 -2.90 14.59
C ASP A 95 8.05 -4.30 14.75
N LEU A 96 9.36 -4.41 14.66
CA LEU A 96 10.07 -5.68 14.90
C LEU A 96 10.00 -6.14 16.37
N ARG A 97 9.97 -5.19 17.30
CA ARG A 97 9.84 -5.49 18.75
C ARG A 97 8.41 -5.85 19.14
N ASN A 98 7.45 -5.21 18.51
CA ASN A 98 6.03 -5.39 18.78
C ASN A 98 5.46 -6.24 17.65
N SER A 99 5.24 -7.53 17.87
CA SER A 99 4.63 -8.39 16.84
C SER A 99 3.30 -7.77 16.37
N VAL A 100 3.31 -7.17 15.19
CA VAL A 100 2.13 -6.53 14.60
C VAL A 100 1.14 -7.62 14.22
N LYS A 101 0.03 -7.71 14.94
CA LYS A 101 -1.08 -8.58 14.53
C LYS A 101 -1.70 -7.97 13.28
N LYS A 102 -1.71 -8.73 12.19
CA LYS A 102 -2.40 -8.33 10.95
C LYS A 102 -3.89 -8.19 11.23
N ASP A 103 -4.45 -7.00 11.01
CA ASP A 103 -5.88 -6.74 11.22
C ASP A 103 -6.65 -6.90 9.91
N ASN A 104 -7.59 -7.84 9.89
CA ASN A 104 -8.46 -8.08 8.74
C ASN A 104 -9.48 -6.95 8.49
N LYS A 105 -9.71 -6.05 9.45
CA LYS A 105 -10.65 -4.93 9.29
C LYS A 105 -10.27 -4.02 8.13
N ILE A 106 -8.98 -3.78 7.93
CA ILE A 106 -8.49 -2.96 6.82
C ILE A 106 -8.69 -3.66 5.48
N SER A 107 -8.48 -4.95 5.40
CA SER A 107 -8.77 -5.74 4.19
C SER A 107 -10.25 -5.65 3.81
N LEU A 108 -11.15 -5.77 4.76
CA LEU A 108 -12.59 -5.63 4.56
C LEU A 108 -12.94 -4.22 4.10
N PHE A 109 -12.43 -3.19 4.78
CA PHE A 109 -12.65 -1.79 4.41
C PHE A 109 -12.20 -1.47 2.97
N ILE A 110 -10.99 -1.92 2.57
CA ILE A 110 -10.47 -1.69 1.21
C ILE A 110 -11.30 -2.45 0.17
N ASN A 111 -11.76 -3.65 0.47
CA ASN A 111 -12.63 -4.40 -0.41
C ASN A 111 -13.99 -3.71 -0.60
N ASP A 112 -14.57 -3.16 0.47
CA ASP A 112 -15.84 -2.42 0.38
C ASP A 112 -15.68 -1.10 -0.38
N LEU A 113 -14.55 -0.39 -0.17
CA LEU A 113 -14.21 0.79 -0.97
C LEU A 113 -14.09 0.43 -2.46
N GLY A 114 -13.43 -0.68 -2.79
CA GLY A 114 -13.31 -1.17 -4.16
C GLY A 114 -14.67 -1.50 -4.80
N LYS A 115 -15.55 -2.19 -4.07
CA LYS A 115 -16.93 -2.49 -4.53
C LYS A 115 -17.72 -1.23 -4.80
N LYS A 116 -17.65 -0.24 -3.89
CA LYS A 116 -18.33 1.06 -4.07
C LYS A 116 -17.82 1.79 -5.30
N THR A 117 -16.50 1.90 -5.46
CA THR A 117 -15.89 2.54 -6.63
C THR A 117 -16.33 1.85 -7.94
N LEU A 118 -16.35 0.51 -7.97
CA LEU A 118 -16.83 -0.24 -9.13
C LEU A 118 -18.30 0.05 -9.43
N ALA A 119 -19.16 0.04 -8.42
CA ALA A 119 -20.59 0.32 -8.58
C ALA A 119 -20.84 1.74 -9.12
N ASP A 120 -20.15 2.76 -8.59
CA ASP A 120 -20.23 4.13 -9.04
C ASP A 120 -19.73 4.29 -10.49
N THR A 121 -18.64 3.61 -10.84
CA THR A 121 -18.09 3.58 -12.21
C THR A 121 -19.10 2.95 -13.18
N MET A 122 -19.66 1.79 -12.84
CA MET A 122 -20.66 1.13 -13.67
C MET A 122 -21.94 1.96 -13.85
N LYS A 123 -22.37 2.65 -12.80
CA LYS A 123 -23.51 3.58 -12.89
C LYS A 123 -23.22 4.71 -13.89
N ASN A 124 -22.03 5.29 -13.85
CA ASN A 124 -21.65 6.36 -14.76
C ASN A 124 -21.58 5.86 -16.22
N ILE A 125 -21.00 4.68 -16.45
CA ILE A 125 -20.96 4.05 -17.77
C ILE A 125 -22.38 3.80 -18.30
N ASN A 126 -23.25 3.21 -17.50
CA ASN A 126 -24.63 2.94 -17.89
C ASN A 126 -25.40 4.22 -18.22
N ASN A 127 -25.22 5.28 -17.42
CA ASN A 127 -25.85 6.58 -17.69
C ASN A 127 -25.36 7.18 -19.02
N PHE A 128 -24.07 7.06 -19.30
CA PHE A 128 -23.49 7.53 -20.57
C PHE A 128 -24.10 6.76 -21.76
N LEU A 129 -24.10 5.43 -21.70
CA LEU A 129 -24.67 4.59 -22.77
C LEU A 129 -26.16 4.87 -23.01
N LEU A 130 -26.95 5.06 -21.96
CA LEU A 130 -28.39 5.36 -22.09
C LEU A 130 -28.66 6.76 -22.71
N ASN A 131 -27.71 7.69 -22.58
CA ASN A 131 -27.83 9.01 -23.19
C ASN A 131 -27.40 9.04 -24.67
N GLU A 132 -26.51 8.14 -25.07
CA GLU A 132 -26.08 8.03 -26.49
C GLU A 132 -27.03 7.23 -27.36
N ILE A 133 -27.96 6.45 -26.78
CA ILE A 133 -28.94 5.63 -27.52
C ILE A 133 -30.26 6.42 -27.82
N LYS A 134 -30.34 7.65 -27.34
CA LYS A 134 -31.44 8.58 -27.69
C LYS A 134 -31.04 9.48 -28.82
#